data_d64a8c36c7873396de921ca8d6cc9d78
#
_entry.id   d64a8c36c7873396de921ca8d6cc9d78
#
_cell.length_a   1.000
_cell.length_b   1.000
_cell.length_c   1.000
_cell.angle_alpha   90.00
_cell.angle_beta   90.00
_cell.angle_gamma   90.00
#
_symmetry.space_group_name_H-M   'P 1'
#
loop_
_entity.id
_entity.type
_entity.pdbx_description
1 polymer ?
#
loop_
_entity_poly.entity_id
_entity_poly.type
_entity_poly.pdbx_seq_one_letter_code
_entity_poly.pdbx_strand_id
1 'polypeptide(L)'
;MLRERIGVASAEARISDLEAMGRSVQLVALGGRLIGVIGLQDGLRAGARAAVQHVMDVGVEPILLSGDARDTCEALGRALDIDHLRPEVPPSERGDEVRRLRDGGAVVAVVGRTPNDDSALAAADVSVALSVAGSGASEWSVQLASDDVRDAAYSLRVAHQARREAQLGLALILAPAVCGIVVAAFGFTPNALAPIATCVGTAIAVSRLRAER
;
A
#
# COMPACT_ATOMS: atom_id res chain seq x y z
N MET A 1 7.83 18.59 -28.60
CA MET A 1 7.21 18.91 -29.89
C MET A 1 6.65 20.33 -29.94
N LEU A 2 6.00 20.84 -28.90
CA LEU A 2 5.56 22.25 -28.86
C LEU A 2 6.72 23.26 -29.03
N ARG A 3 7.92 22.97 -28.52
CA ARG A 3 9.11 23.82 -28.70
C ARG A 3 9.63 23.88 -30.15
N GLU A 4 9.34 22.87 -30.96
CA GLU A 4 9.82 22.78 -32.36
C GLU A 4 8.72 23.05 -33.39
N ARG A 5 7.54 23.50 -32.95
CA ARG A 5 6.38 23.82 -33.80
C ARG A 5 5.96 22.69 -34.77
N ILE A 6 6.12 21.44 -34.37
CA ILE A 6 5.70 20.28 -35.16
C ILE A 6 4.18 20.15 -35.03
N GLY A 7 3.48 20.20 -36.16
CA GLY A 7 2.03 20.06 -36.21
C GLY A 7 1.62 18.62 -35.84
N VAL A 8 0.76 18.46 -34.85
CA VAL A 8 0.25 17.17 -34.36
C VAL A 8 -1.21 16.92 -34.77
N ALA A 9 -1.89 17.93 -35.37
CA ALA A 9 -3.31 17.89 -35.70
C ALA A 9 -3.73 16.66 -36.54
N SER A 10 -2.84 16.17 -37.42
CA SER A 10 -3.13 14.99 -38.24
C SER A 10 -3.13 13.68 -37.44
N ALA A 11 -2.63 13.70 -36.22
CA ALA A 11 -2.53 12.51 -35.36
C ALA A 11 -3.41 12.59 -34.10
N GLU A 12 -4.11 13.70 -33.87
CA GLU A 12 -4.90 13.92 -32.64
C GLU A 12 -5.94 12.82 -32.41
N ALA A 13 -6.69 12.42 -33.44
CA ALA A 13 -7.65 11.33 -33.32
C ALA A 13 -6.98 10.02 -32.92
N ARG A 14 -5.81 9.72 -33.49
CA ARG A 14 -5.06 8.50 -33.18
C ARG A 14 -4.45 8.53 -31.78
N ILE A 15 -4.02 9.71 -31.32
CA ILE A 15 -3.54 9.94 -29.97
C ILE A 15 -4.67 9.67 -28.98
N SER A 16 -5.82 10.31 -29.17
CA SER A 16 -6.99 10.13 -28.32
C SER A 16 -7.48 8.68 -28.27
N ASP A 17 -7.50 7.97 -29.39
CA ASP A 17 -7.84 6.54 -29.42
C ASP A 17 -6.88 5.69 -28.57
N LEU A 18 -5.59 5.95 -28.66
CA LEU A 18 -4.58 5.21 -27.92
C LEU A 18 -4.65 5.52 -26.41
N GLU A 19 -4.85 6.78 -26.04
CA GLU A 19 -5.03 7.21 -24.66
C GLU A 19 -6.30 6.63 -24.04
N ALA A 20 -7.41 6.60 -24.79
CA ALA A 20 -8.65 5.96 -24.36
C ALA A 20 -8.50 4.44 -24.13
N MET A 21 -7.51 3.81 -24.78
CA MET A 21 -7.11 2.40 -24.53
C MET A 21 -6.15 2.26 -23.34
N GLY A 22 -5.85 3.33 -22.59
CA GLY A 22 -4.92 3.32 -21.49
C GLY A 22 -3.45 3.20 -21.91
N ARG A 23 -3.10 3.71 -23.11
CA ARG A 23 -1.73 3.68 -23.64
C ARG A 23 -1.06 5.04 -23.47
N SER A 24 0.17 5.04 -22.98
CA SER A 24 1.02 6.24 -23.04
C SER A 24 1.48 6.48 -24.48
N VAL A 25 1.28 7.70 -24.98
CA VAL A 25 1.55 8.02 -26.36
C VAL A 25 2.87 8.75 -26.51
N GLN A 26 3.75 8.22 -27.37
CA GLN A 26 4.96 8.91 -27.81
C GLN A 26 4.88 9.28 -29.29
N LEU A 27 5.24 10.52 -29.59
CA LEU A 27 5.25 11.05 -30.95
C LEU A 27 6.66 11.01 -31.51
N VAL A 28 6.79 10.46 -32.70
CA VAL A 28 8.08 10.38 -33.41
C VAL A 28 8.09 11.39 -34.54
N ALA A 29 9.09 12.26 -34.56
CA ALA A 29 9.27 13.25 -35.61
C ALA A 29 10.66 13.14 -36.24
N LEU A 30 10.74 13.34 -37.54
CA LEU A 30 11.97 13.41 -38.30
C LEU A 30 11.94 14.62 -39.23
N GLY A 31 12.99 15.43 -39.23
CA GLY A 31 13.12 16.59 -40.10
C GLY A 31 12.00 17.61 -39.94
N GLY A 32 11.50 17.79 -38.70
CA GLY A 32 10.41 18.74 -38.42
C GLY A 32 9.00 18.23 -38.78
N ARG A 33 8.85 16.98 -39.20
CA ARG A 33 7.57 16.36 -39.52
C ARG A 33 7.26 15.20 -38.59
N LEU A 34 5.99 15.11 -38.14
CA LEU A 34 5.50 13.94 -37.44
C LEU A 34 5.47 12.75 -38.41
N ILE A 35 6.22 11.68 -38.09
CA ILE A 35 6.31 10.47 -38.91
C ILE A 35 5.58 9.28 -38.31
N GLY A 36 5.26 9.32 -36.99
CA GLY A 36 4.57 8.23 -36.34
C GLY A 36 4.13 8.54 -34.92
N VAL A 37 3.24 7.67 -34.44
CA VAL A 37 2.73 7.66 -33.07
C VAL A 37 2.99 6.25 -32.52
N ILE A 38 3.63 6.16 -31.37
CA ILE A 38 3.88 4.89 -30.67
C ILE A 38 3.01 4.87 -29.42
N GLY A 39 2.09 3.93 -29.33
CA GLY A 39 1.34 3.65 -28.10
C GLY A 39 2.11 2.64 -27.27
N LEU A 40 2.57 3.05 -26.11
CA LEU A 40 3.18 2.19 -25.11
C LEU A 40 2.12 1.80 -24.08
N GLN A 41 2.01 0.52 -23.82
CA GLN A 41 1.16 0.02 -22.76
C GLN A 41 2.01 -0.85 -21.85
N ASP A 42 2.18 -0.39 -20.63
CA ASP A 42 2.73 -1.25 -19.59
C ASP A 42 1.58 -2.15 -19.13
N GLY A 43 1.69 -3.44 -19.41
CA GLY A 43 0.67 -4.41 -18.99
C GLY A 43 0.61 -4.48 -17.46
N LEU A 44 -0.60 -4.68 -16.92
CA LEU A 44 -0.72 -5.01 -15.51
C LEU A 44 0.15 -6.22 -15.18
N ARG A 45 0.93 -6.11 -14.13
CA ARG A 45 1.74 -7.23 -13.64
C ARG A 45 0.83 -8.40 -13.26
N ALA A 46 1.30 -9.61 -13.55
CA ALA A 46 0.59 -10.81 -13.16
C ALA A 46 0.34 -10.80 -11.65
N GLY A 47 -0.94 -10.92 -11.24
CA GLY A 47 -1.33 -10.93 -9.84
C GLY A 47 -1.52 -9.55 -9.18
N ALA A 48 -1.32 -8.41 -9.89
CA ALA A 48 -1.54 -7.08 -9.31
C ALA A 48 -2.98 -6.91 -8.79
N ARG A 49 -3.98 -7.35 -9.55
CA ARG A 49 -5.38 -7.31 -9.11
C ARG A 49 -5.60 -8.15 -7.84
N ALA A 50 -5.03 -9.36 -7.78
CA ALA A 50 -5.13 -10.20 -6.59
C ALA A 50 -4.44 -9.57 -5.38
N ALA A 51 -3.32 -8.87 -5.58
CA ALA A 51 -2.64 -8.13 -4.51
C ALA A 51 -3.52 -7.02 -3.95
N VAL A 52 -4.18 -6.23 -4.81
CA VAL A 52 -5.13 -5.19 -4.39
C VAL A 52 -6.30 -5.79 -3.62
N GLN A 53 -6.90 -6.88 -4.12
CA GLN A 53 -7.99 -7.57 -3.43
C GLN A 53 -7.57 -8.05 -2.04
N HIS A 54 -6.38 -8.62 -1.90
CA HIS A 54 -5.87 -9.05 -0.59
C HIS A 54 -5.71 -7.90 0.41
N VAL A 55 -5.39 -6.71 -0.06
CA VAL A 55 -5.30 -5.51 0.78
C VAL A 55 -6.71 -5.06 1.19
N MET A 56 -7.68 -5.10 0.28
CA MET A 56 -9.08 -4.79 0.56
C MET A 56 -9.71 -5.79 1.55
N ASP A 57 -9.39 -7.07 1.44
CA ASP A 57 -9.88 -8.14 2.34
C ASP A 57 -9.49 -7.92 3.81
N VAL A 58 -8.39 -7.21 4.07
CA VAL A 58 -7.98 -6.84 5.43
C VAL A 58 -8.49 -5.47 5.88
N GLY A 59 -9.41 -4.87 5.11
CA GLY A 59 -10.07 -3.61 5.43
C GLY A 59 -9.24 -2.37 5.14
N VAL A 60 -8.25 -2.47 4.24
CA VAL A 60 -7.46 -1.33 3.77
C VAL A 60 -8.02 -0.85 2.44
N GLU A 61 -8.26 0.45 2.34
CA GLU A 61 -8.77 1.11 1.14
C GLU A 61 -7.60 1.48 0.22
N PRO A 62 -7.51 0.91 -1.00
CA PRO A 62 -6.44 1.21 -1.93
C PRO A 62 -6.69 2.53 -2.67
N ILE A 63 -5.63 3.33 -2.80
CA ILE A 63 -5.62 4.57 -3.59
C ILE A 63 -4.53 4.45 -4.65
N LEU A 64 -4.87 4.67 -5.91
CA LEU A 64 -3.90 4.74 -7.00
C LEU A 64 -3.39 6.18 -7.15
N LEU A 65 -2.11 6.40 -6.83
CA LEU A 65 -1.42 7.68 -6.98
C LEU A 65 -0.44 7.58 -8.15
N SER A 66 -0.67 8.32 -9.22
CA SER A 66 0.13 8.25 -10.45
C SER A 66 0.36 9.61 -11.08
N GLY A 67 1.50 9.74 -11.80
CA GLY A 67 1.78 10.88 -12.66
C GLY A 67 1.17 10.78 -14.05
N ASP A 68 0.50 9.67 -14.36
CA ASP A 68 -0.13 9.44 -15.67
C ASP A 68 -1.40 10.28 -15.85
N ALA A 69 -1.81 10.45 -17.11
CA ALA A 69 -3.04 11.12 -17.48
C ALA A 69 -4.27 10.43 -16.85
N ARG A 70 -5.32 11.21 -16.61
CA ARG A 70 -6.56 10.76 -15.95
C ARG A 70 -7.15 9.50 -16.61
N ASP A 71 -7.25 9.49 -17.93
CA ASP A 71 -7.86 8.38 -18.68
C ASP A 71 -7.08 7.06 -18.49
N THR A 72 -5.75 7.16 -18.43
CA THR A 72 -4.88 6.01 -18.13
C THR A 72 -5.09 5.50 -16.69
N CYS A 73 -5.16 6.41 -15.72
CA CYS A 73 -5.43 6.05 -14.33
C CYS A 73 -6.81 5.41 -14.15
N GLU A 74 -7.84 5.93 -14.84
CA GLU A 74 -9.18 5.34 -14.81
C GLU A 74 -9.23 3.95 -15.43
N ALA A 75 -8.50 3.73 -16.53
CA ALA A 75 -8.37 2.41 -17.13
C ALA A 75 -7.68 1.42 -16.17
N LEU A 76 -6.61 1.85 -15.49
CA LEU A 76 -5.91 1.06 -14.48
C LEU A 76 -6.79 0.81 -13.24
N GLY A 77 -7.49 1.82 -12.75
CA GLY A 77 -8.41 1.70 -11.62
C GLY A 77 -9.48 0.64 -11.86
N ARG A 78 -10.14 0.70 -13.03
CA ARG A 78 -11.12 -0.33 -13.43
C ARG A 78 -10.51 -1.72 -13.52
N ALA A 79 -9.29 -1.85 -14.05
CA ALA A 79 -8.62 -3.13 -14.19
C ALA A 79 -8.18 -3.73 -12.84
N LEU A 80 -7.84 -2.88 -11.86
CA LEU A 80 -7.40 -3.25 -10.51
C LEU A 80 -8.53 -3.28 -9.49
N ASP A 81 -9.71 -2.76 -9.81
CA ASP A 81 -10.85 -2.61 -8.88
C ASP A 81 -10.55 -1.57 -7.79
N ILE A 82 -9.93 -0.44 -8.19
CA ILE A 82 -9.61 0.69 -7.32
C ILE A 82 -10.49 1.88 -7.68
N ASP A 83 -11.30 2.36 -6.74
CA ASP A 83 -12.22 3.48 -6.94
C ASP A 83 -11.55 4.85 -6.69
N HIS A 84 -10.56 4.88 -5.78
CA HIS A 84 -9.89 6.12 -5.40
C HIS A 84 -8.63 6.36 -6.23
N LEU A 85 -8.73 7.33 -7.15
CA LEU A 85 -7.66 7.66 -8.08
C LEU A 85 -7.13 9.08 -7.82
N ARG A 86 -5.81 9.23 -7.91
CA ARG A 86 -5.07 10.50 -7.86
C ARG A 86 -4.16 10.57 -9.09
N PRO A 87 -4.72 10.92 -10.27
CA PRO A 87 -3.95 11.06 -11.50
C PRO A 87 -3.15 12.37 -11.53
N GLU A 88 -2.22 12.44 -12.47
CA GLU A 88 -1.46 13.66 -12.81
C GLU A 88 -0.65 14.25 -11.66
N VAL A 89 -0.28 13.43 -10.66
CA VAL A 89 0.54 13.84 -9.52
C VAL A 89 2.00 13.54 -9.80
N PRO A 90 2.81 14.58 -10.06
CA PRO A 90 4.25 14.40 -10.32
C PRO A 90 4.97 13.88 -9.07
N PRO A 91 6.13 13.21 -9.21
CA PRO A 91 6.88 12.65 -8.09
C PRO A 91 7.15 13.64 -6.95
N SER A 92 7.39 14.92 -7.28
CA SER A 92 7.64 16.00 -6.31
C SER A 92 6.43 16.32 -5.41
N GLU A 93 5.21 16.08 -5.88
CA GLU A 93 3.96 16.44 -5.18
C GLU A 93 3.31 15.23 -4.48
N ARG A 94 3.79 14.01 -4.73
CA ARG A 94 3.22 12.79 -4.13
C ARG A 94 3.26 12.81 -2.61
N GLY A 95 4.32 13.35 -2.03
CA GLY A 95 4.43 13.50 -0.58
C GLY A 95 3.39 14.44 0.01
N ASP A 96 3.01 15.53 -0.71
CA ASP A 96 1.97 16.46 -0.26
C ASP A 96 0.60 15.78 -0.28
N GLU A 97 0.33 14.94 -1.28
CA GLU A 97 -0.92 14.19 -1.35
C GLU A 97 -1.05 13.18 -0.21
N VAL A 98 0.04 12.48 0.12
CA VAL A 98 0.08 11.59 1.29
C VAL A 98 -0.15 12.36 2.59
N ARG A 99 0.48 13.52 2.76
CA ARG A 99 0.26 14.38 3.95
C ARG A 99 -1.19 14.82 4.07
N ARG A 100 -1.86 15.20 2.97
CA ARG A 100 -3.30 15.57 2.99
C ARG A 100 -4.18 14.44 3.49
N LEU A 101 -3.91 13.20 3.08
CA LEU A 101 -4.65 12.04 3.55
C LEU A 101 -4.46 11.83 5.06
N ARG A 102 -3.23 11.97 5.56
CA ARG A 102 -2.91 11.87 6.99
C ARG A 102 -3.53 13.00 7.81
N ASP A 103 -3.50 14.22 7.32
CA ASP A 103 -4.12 15.38 7.95
C ASP A 103 -5.65 15.22 8.05
N GLY A 104 -6.25 14.46 7.12
CA GLY A 104 -7.63 14.00 7.17
C GLY A 104 -7.91 12.92 8.22
N GLY A 105 -6.89 12.48 8.97
CA GLY A 105 -7.01 11.47 10.04
C GLY A 105 -6.82 10.02 9.58
N ALA A 106 -6.44 9.79 8.32
CA ALA A 106 -6.16 8.45 7.84
C ALA A 106 -4.75 7.98 8.27
N VAL A 107 -4.61 6.68 8.56
CA VAL A 107 -3.31 6.02 8.68
C VAL A 107 -2.92 5.52 7.29
N VAL A 108 -1.85 6.05 6.74
CA VAL A 108 -1.47 5.86 5.34
C VAL A 108 -0.25 4.96 5.20
N ALA A 109 -0.41 3.85 4.49
CA ALA A 109 0.69 3.03 4.01
C ALA A 109 0.98 3.38 2.54
N VAL A 110 2.23 3.61 2.20
CA VAL A 110 2.67 3.83 0.81
C VAL A 110 3.49 2.66 0.34
N VAL A 111 3.11 2.10 -0.79
CA VAL A 111 3.89 1.11 -1.55
C VAL A 111 4.44 1.81 -2.79
N GLY A 112 5.74 1.89 -2.90
CA GLY A 112 6.37 2.67 -3.96
C GLY A 112 7.79 2.21 -4.29
N ARG A 113 8.38 2.86 -5.29
CA ARG A 113 9.74 2.62 -5.78
C ARG A 113 10.64 3.80 -5.53
N THR A 114 11.83 3.52 -5.05
CA THR A 114 12.90 4.53 -5.00
C THR A 114 13.57 4.67 -6.38
N PRO A 115 14.01 5.87 -6.76
CA PRO A 115 13.87 7.16 -6.06
C PRO A 115 12.57 7.92 -6.38
N ASN A 116 11.73 7.42 -7.28
CA ASN A 116 10.59 8.15 -7.81
C ASN A 116 9.50 8.45 -6.77
N ASP A 117 9.35 7.58 -5.77
CA ASP A 117 8.30 7.66 -4.76
C ASP A 117 8.84 8.06 -3.37
N ASP A 118 10.11 8.48 -3.28
CA ASP A 118 10.76 8.83 -2.00
C ASP A 118 9.97 9.86 -1.20
N SER A 119 9.42 10.88 -1.86
CA SER A 119 8.62 11.91 -1.21
C SER A 119 7.34 11.36 -0.58
N ALA A 120 6.68 10.41 -1.25
CA ALA A 120 5.49 9.75 -0.75
C ALA A 120 5.82 8.75 0.36
N LEU A 121 6.87 7.94 0.17
CA LEU A 121 7.36 6.99 1.18
C LEU A 121 7.76 7.69 2.48
N ALA A 122 8.45 8.81 2.40
CA ALA A 122 8.85 9.61 3.56
C ALA A 122 7.67 10.28 4.28
N ALA A 123 6.58 10.58 3.57
CA ALA A 123 5.38 11.19 4.12
C ALA A 123 4.42 10.18 4.76
N ALA A 124 4.58 8.87 4.51
CA ALA A 124 3.71 7.81 4.98
C ALA A 124 3.87 7.48 6.47
N ASP A 125 2.85 6.91 7.10
CA ASP A 125 2.96 6.29 8.42
C ASP A 125 3.66 4.94 8.33
N VAL A 126 3.44 4.22 7.22
CA VAL A 126 4.14 2.96 6.90
C VAL A 126 4.63 3.04 5.46
N SER A 127 5.93 2.95 5.28
CA SER A 127 6.58 2.94 3.97
C SER A 127 7.00 1.54 3.57
N VAL A 128 6.57 1.09 2.39
CA VAL A 128 6.94 -0.19 1.78
C VAL A 128 7.67 0.09 0.48
N ALA A 129 8.99 0.01 0.51
CA ALA A 129 9.82 0.28 -0.66
C ALA A 129 10.11 -1.02 -1.43
N LEU A 130 9.82 -0.99 -2.74
CA LEU A 130 10.07 -2.09 -3.67
C LEU A 130 11.47 -1.96 -4.32
N SER A 131 12.07 -3.07 -4.71
CA SER A 131 13.35 -3.14 -5.43
C SER A 131 14.55 -2.53 -4.68
N VAL A 132 14.58 -2.60 -3.36
CA VAL A 132 15.62 -2.00 -2.51
C VAL A 132 16.82 -2.96 -2.32
N ALA A 133 17.11 -3.84 -3.26
CA ALA A 133 18.21 -4.79 -3.15
C ALA A 133 19.56 -4.05 -3.03
N GLY A 134 20.23 -4.20 -1.89
CA GLY A 134 21.62 -3.78 -1.69
C GLY A 134 21.84 -2.33 -1.26
N SER A 135 20.84 -1.50 -1.10
CA SER A 135 21.00 -0.20 -0.47
C SER A 135 20.98 -0.38 1.05
N GLY A 136 22.12 -0.14 1.70
CA GLY A 136 22.27 -0.28 3.15
C GLY A 136 21.53 0.78 4.01
N ALA A 137 20.58 1.49 3.44
CA ALA A 137 19.82 2.52 4.10
C ALA A 137 18.50 1.96 4.64
N SER A 138 18.39 1.89 5.96
CA SER A 138 17.17 1.50 6.68
C SER A 138 16.18 2.67 6.83
N GLU A 139 15.92 3.41 5.75
CA GLU A 139 15.05 4.59 5.83
C GLU A 139 13.56 4.25 5.80
N TRP A 140 13.21 3.07 5.27
CA TRP A 140 11.82 2.67 5.07
C TRP A 140 11.36 1.62 6.06
N SER A 141 10.08 1.65 6.45
CA SER A 141 9.50 0.70 7.43
C SER A 141 9.61 -0.75 6.96
N VAL A 142 9.42 -0.99 5.67
CA VAL A 142 9.57 -2.29 5.02
C VAL A 142 10.37 -2.11 3.73
N GLN A 143 11.38 -2.94 3.53
CA GLN A 143 12.20 -2.96 2.33
C GLN A 143 12.09 -4.32 1.67
N LEU A 144 11.62 -4.35 0.43
CA LEU A 144 11.46 -5.55 -0.36
C LEU A 144 12.52 -5.57 -1.46
N ALA A 145 13.28 -6.65 -1.54
CA ALA A 145 14.21 -6.88 -2.64
C ALA A 145 13.47 -7.15 -3.96
N SER A 146 12.23 -7.63 -3.86
CA SER A 146 11.33 -7.90 -4.96
C SER A 146 10.69 -6.61 -5.47
N ASP A 147 10.36 -6.63 -6.77
CA ASP A 147 9.58 -5.61 -7.46
C ASP A 147 8.08 -6.02 -7.58
N ASP A 148 7.69 -7.07 -6.87
CA ASP A 148 6.36 -7.63 -6.95
C ASP A 148 5.42 -7.02 -5.90
N VAL A 149 4.34 -6.41 -6.37
CA VAL A 149 3.31 -5.80 -5.50
C VAL A 149 2.64 -6.85 -4.60
N ARG A 150 2.66 -8.13 -4.99
CA ARG A 150 2.14 -9.24 -4.16
C ARG A 150 2.91 -9.38 -2.85
N ASP A 151 4.22 -9.16 -2.88
CA ASP A 151 5.05 -9.25 -1.67
C ASP A 151 4.74 -8.09 -0.71
N ALA A 152 4.43 -6.90 -1.25
CA ALA A 152 3.96 -5.77 -0.45
C ALA A 152 2.59 -6.06 0.18
N ALA A 153 1.63 -6.55 -0.58
CA ALA A 153 0.32 -6.94 -0.07
C ALA A 153 0.42 -8.05 0.99
N TYR A 154 1.30 -9.02 0.78
CA TYR A 154 1.58 -10.08 1.75
C TYR A 154 2.18 -9.53 3.04
N SER A 155 3.15 -8.61 2.97
CA SER A 155 3.76 -7.99 4.15
C SER A 155 2.74 -7.21 5.00
N LEU A 156 1.83 -6.46 4.36
CA LEU A 156 0.74 -5.75 5.03
C LEU A 156 -0.25 -6.71 5.69
N ARG A 157 -0.59 -7.80 5.02
CA ARG A 157 -1.46 -8.85 5.57
C ARG A 157 -0.84 -9.53 6.79
N VAL A 158 0.44 -9.89 6.72
CA VAL A 158 1.17 -10.50 7.83
C VAL A 158 1.22 -9.55 9.03
N ALA A 159 1.49 -8.26 8.80
CA ALA A 159 1.49 -7.24 9.85
C ALA A 159 0.11 -7.11 10.52
N HIS A 160 -0.97 -7.13 9.72
CA HIS A 160 -2.34 -7.09 10.25
C HIS A 160 -2.67 -8.33 11.10
N GLN A 161 -2.30 -9.53 10.63
CA GLN A 161 -2.49 -10.77 11.39
C GLN A 161 -1.68 -10.77 12.69
N ALA A 162 -0.41 -10.38 12.63
CA ALA A 162 0.46 -10.28 13.80
C ALA A 162 -0.10 -9.32 14.87
N ARG A 163 -0.65 -8.17 14.44
CA ARG A 163 -1.31 -7.22 15.34
C ARG A 163 -2.53 -7.85 16.03
N ARG A 164 -3.37 -8.55 15.27
CA ARG A 164 -4.57 -9.23 15.81
C ARG A 164 -4.19 -10.30 16.82
N GLU A 165 -3.19 -11.13 16.53
CA GLU A 165 -2.69 -12.15 17.45
C GLU A 165 -2.06 -11.54 18.71
N ALA A 166 -1.30 -10.46 18.57
CA ALA A 166 -0.75 -9.74 19.72
C ALA A 166 -1.85 -9.15 20.62
N GLN A 167 -2.90 -8.58 20.04
CA GLN A 167 -4.05 -8.05 20.80
C GLN A 167 -4.81 -9.15 21.53
N LEU A 168 -5.05 -10.29 20.87
CA LEU A 168 -5.70 -11.45 21.49
C LEU A 168 -4.84 -12.02 22.63
N GLY A 169 -3.52 -12.14 22.41
CA GLY A 169 -2.56 -12.58 23.44
C GLY A 169 -2.58 -11.65 24.66
N LEU A 170 -2.55 -10.33 24.42
CA LEU A 170 -2.61 -9.34 25.48
C LEU A 170 -3.94 -9.40 26.23
N ALA A 171 -5.07 -9.54 25.55
CA ALA A 171 -6.39 -9.68 26.16
C ALA A 171 -6.47 -10.94 27.05
N LEU A 172 -5.92 -12.08 26.58
CA LEU A 172 -5.89 -13.32 27.34
C LEU A 172 -5.05 -13.21 28.63
N ILE A 173 -4.02 -12.37 28.62
CA ILE A 173 -3.18 -12.13 29.82
C ILE A 173 -3.83 -11.12 30.76
N LEU A 174 -4.39 -10.02 30.23
CA LEU A 174 -4.93 -8.93 31.04
C LEU A 174 -6.33 -9.24 31.59
N ALA A 175 -7.20 -9.93 30.86
CA ALA A 175 -8.57 -10.18 31.30
C ALA A 175 -8.63 -10.92 32.65
N PRO A 176 -7.88 -11.99 32.91
CA PRO A 176 -7.87 -12.64 34.22
C PRO A 176 -7.33 -11.76 35.32
N ALA A 177 -6.31 -10.92 35.01
CA ALA A 177 -5.76 -9.99 35.98
C ALA A 177 -6.78 -8.92 36.39
N VAL A 178 -7.48 -8.31 35.42
CA VAL A 178 -8.54 -7.33 35.67
C VAL A 178 -9.69 -7.97 36.45
N CYS A 179 -10.15 -9.17 36.04
CA CYS A 179 -11.16 -9.92 36.79
C CYS A 179 -10.75 -10.17 38.24
N GLY A 180 -9.49 -10.57 38.46
CA GLY A 180 -8.93 -10.79 39.81
C GLY A 180 -8.96 -9.53 40.68
N ILE A 181 -8.60 -8.37 40.11
CA ILE A 181 -8.64 -7.08 40.82
C ILE A 181 -10.09 -6.71 41.17
N VAL A 182 -11.02 -6.88 40.24
CA VAL A 182 -12.46 -6.58 40.49
C VAL A 182 -13.01 -7.48 41.59
N VAL A 183 -12.75 -8.77 41.54
CA VAL A 183 -13.20 -9.72 42.57
C VAL A 183 -12.60 -9.39 43.93
N ALA A 184 -11.33 -9.00 43.98
CA ALA A 184 -10.68 -8.57 45.23
C ALA A 184 -11.29 -7.27 45.81
N ALA A 185 -11.66 -6.32 44.94
CA ALA A 185 -12.30 -5.07 45.34
C ALA A 185 -13.68 -5.27 46.00
N PHE A 186 -14.40 -6.35 45.65
CA PHE A 186 -15.65 -6.75 46.27
C PHE A 186 -15.49 -7.61 47.54
N GLY A 187 -14.25 -7.80 48.03
CA GLY A 187 -13.98 -8.52 49.26
C GLY A 187 -13.94 -10.05 49.12
N PHE A 188 -14.06 -10.58 47.90
CA PHE A 188 -13.91 -11.99 47.63
C PHE A 188 -12.41 -12.29 47.40
N THR A 189 -11.66 -12.59 48.43
CA THR A 189 -10.24 -12.91 48.35
C THR A 189 -9.91 -14.37 48.63
N PRO A 190 -9.97 -15.25 47.63
CA PRO A 190 -9.09 -16.42 47.64
C PRO A 190 -7.73 -15.99 47.03
N ASN A 191 -6.75 -15.77 47.90
CA ASN A 191 -5.41 -15.24 47.58
C ASN A 191 -4.66 -16.01 46.45
N ALA A 192 -5.14 -17.16 46.05
CA ALA A 192 -4.49 -18.02 45.07
C ALA A 192 -5.13 -17.99 43.65
N LEU A 193 -6.37 -17.51 43.47
CA LEU A 193 -7.06 -17.61 42.18
C LEU A 193 -6.53 -16.62 41.10
N ALA A 194 -6.15 -15.41 41.48
CA ALA A 194 -5.64 -14.43 40.54
C ALA A 194 -4.31 -14.85 39.89
N PRO A 195 -3.26 -15.30 40.62
CA PRO A 195 -2.04 -15.79 40.01
C PRO A 195 -2.22 -17.08 39.19
N ILE A 196 -3.11 -17.97 39.60
CA ILE A 196 -3.40 -19.19 38.83
C ILE A 196 -4.08 -18.83 37.49
N ALA A 197 -5.05 -17.92 37.48
CA ALA A 197 -5.72 -17.49 36.25
C ALA A 197 -4.76 -16.78 35.29
N THR A 198 -3.83 -15.95 35.79
CA THR A 198 -2.80 -15.32 34.94
C THR A 198 -1.79 -16.35 34.38
N CYS A 199 -1.38 -17.34 35.16
CA CYS A 199 -0.51 -18.42 34.68
C CYS A 199 -1.20 -19.25 33.57
N VAL A 200 -2.47 -19.60 33.74
CA VAL A 200 -3.23 -20.33 32.72
C VAL A 200 -3.40 -19.48 31.46
N GLY A 201 -3.77 -18.20 31.58
CA GLY A 201 -3.88 -17.29 30.44
C GLY A 201 -2.56 -17.16 29.65
N THR A 202 -1.44 -17.03 30.36
CA THR A 202 -0.09 -16.96 29.76
C THR A 202 0.27 -18.28 29.06
N ALA A 203 -0.03 -19.41 29.68
CA ALA A 203 0.25 -20.73 29.08
C ALA A 203 -0.56 -20.96 27.79
N ILE A 204 -1.84 -20.52 27.76
CA ILE A 204 -2.68 -20.58 26.57
C ILE A 204 -2.16 -19.66 25.47
N ALA A 205 -1.76 -18.42 25.80
CA ALA A 205 -1.19 -17.50 24.84
C ALA A 205 0.10 -18.04 24.21
N VAL A 206 1.00 -18.60 25.02
CA VAL A 206 2.26 -19.20 24.55
C VAL A 206 2.02 -20.46 23.71
N SER A 207 1.05 -21.30 24.09
CA SER A 207 0.74 -22.52 23.33
C SER A 207 0.18 -22.20 21.94
N ARG A 208 -0.65 -21.15 21.81
CA ARG A 208 -1.13 -20.67 20.49
C ARG A 208 -0.01 -20.19 19.61
N LEU A 209 0.90 -19.36 20.13
CA LEU A 209 2.07 -18.87 19.37
C LEU A 209 3.00 -20.01 18.89
N ARG A 210 3.01 -21.15 19.58
CA ARG A 210 3.77 -22.33 19.16
C ARG A 210 3.06 -23.19 18.11
N ALA A 211 1.73 -23.19 18.09
CA ALA A 211 0.94 -23.97 17.14
C ALA A 211 0.90 -23.36 15.73
N GLU A 212 1.25 -22.08 15.60
CA GLU A 212 1.27 -21.32 14.34
C GLU A 212 2.66 -21.25 13.67
N ARG A 213 3.66 -21.90 14.25
CA ARG A 213 4.98 -22.07 13.64
C ARG A 213 5.09 -23.42 12.93
#